data_8ed4faa04e7b85fdbaa1820151983b61
#
_entry.id   8ed4faa04e7b85fdbaa1820151983b61
#
_cell.length_a   1.000
_cell.length_b   1.000
_cell.length_c   1.000
_cell.angle_alpha   90.00
_cell.angle_beta   90.00
_cell.angle_gamma   90.00
#
_symmetry.space_group_name_H-M   'P 1'
#
loop_
_entity.id
_entity.type
_entity.pdbx_description
1 polymer ?
#
loop_
_entity_poly.entity_id
_entity_poly.type
_entity_poly.pdbx_seq_one_letter_code
_entity_poly.pdbx_strand_id
1 'polypeptide(L)'
;MKYLILITAILFGINCSADIIGKAKITDGDTIVIEGIKIRFTGSDAPESYFFGKTQTCLDASGEEWECGKAATEKLRQLINNQIVRCSDEGKDRYGRTLGICYVGELDLQAEMVKSGMAVAYLRYSDRYEQEQNDAKQKRAGMWSGEFQEPETWRRENRN
;
A
#
# COMPACT_ATOMS: atom_id res chain seq x y z
N MET A 1 -33.84 26.19 -49.32
CA MET A 1 -32.50 25.87 -48.80
C MET A 1 -32.73 25.15 -47.48
N LYS A 2 -32.45 23.82 -47.42
CA LYS A 2 -32.55 22.99 -46.18
C LYS A 2 -31.15 22.85 -45.60
N TYR A 3 -30.92 23.40 -44.41
CA TYR A 3 -29.66 23.24 -43.69
C TYR A 3 -29.71 21.88 -42.96
N LEU A 4 -28.81 20.98 -43.35
CA LEU A 4 -28.58 19.71 -42.71
C LEU A 4 -27.58 19.96 -41.56
N ILE A 5 -28.08 19.94 -40.32
CA ILE A 5 -27.20 20.04 -39.10
C ILE A 5 -26.60 18.68 -38.85
N LEU A 6 -25.32 18.52 -39.13
CA LEU A 6 -24.55 17.31 -38.72
C LEU A 6 -24.24 17.42 -37.22
N ILE A 7 -24.90 16.60 -36.42
CA ILE A 7 -24.56 16.44 -34.99
C ILE A 7 -23.42 15.43 -34.89
N THR A 8 -22.23 15.94 -34.67
CA THR A 8 -21.05 15.09 -34.38
C THR A 8 -21.14 14.64 -32.93
N ALA A 9 -21.51 13.39 -32.68
CA ALA A 9 -21.45 12.78 -31.35
C ALA A 9 -19.97 12.52 -30.98
N ILE A 10 -19.44 13.29 -30.05
CA ILE A 10 -18.11 13.05 -29.45
C ILE A 10 -18.31 11.94 -28.40
N LEU A 11 -17.89 10.72 -28.73
CA LEU A 11 -17.81 9.60 -27.80
C LEU A 11 -16.60 9.85 -26.88
N PHE A 12 -16.83 10.36 -25.68
CA PHE A 12 -15.84 10.33 -24.60
C PHE A 12 -15.71 8.86 -24.16
N GLY A 13 -14.62 8.21 -24.56
CA GLY A 13 -14.24 6.90 -24.05
C GLY A 13 -13.88 7.04 -22.57
N ILE A 14 -14.75 6.54 -21.68
CA ILE A 14 -14.44 6.37 -20.27
C ILE A 14 -13.43 5.20 -20.20
N ASN A 15 -12.15 5.47 -19.98
CA ASN A 15 -11.19 4.46 -19.62
C ASN A 15 -11.52 3.96 -18.21
N CYS A 16 -12.41 2.98 -18.11
CA CYS A 16 -12.65 2.24 -16.89
C CYS A 16 -11.52 1.22 -16.77
N SER A 17 -10.50 1.51 -15.95
CA SER A 17 -9.53 0.50 -15.56
C SER A 17 -10.25 -0.55 -14.73
N ALA A 18 -10.14 -1.82 -15.15
CA ALA A 18 -10.81 -2.92 -14.46
C ALA A 18 -10.11 -3.24 -13.14
N ASP A 19 -10.89 -3.49 -12.08
CA ASP A 19 -10.35 -3.97 -10.81
C ASP A 19 -9.63 -5.31 -10.98
N ILE A 20 -8.52 -5.49 -10.25
CA ILE A 20 -7.78 -6.75 -10.16
C ILE A 20 -8.32 -7.51 -8.95
N ILE A 21 -8.93 -8.67 -9.20
CA ILE A 21 -9.64 -9.43 -8.16
C ILE A 21 -9.13 -10.86 -8.10
N GLY A 22 -8.79 -11.35 -6.90
CA GLY A 22 -8.35 -12.73 -6.72
C GLY A 22 -7.74 -13.02 -5.36
N LYS A 23 -7.21 -14.24 -5.21
CA LYS A 23 -6.40 -14.61 -4.06
C LYS A 23 -5.05 -13.93 -4.13
N ALA A 24 -4.67 -13.25 -3.06
CA ALA A 24 -3.41 -12.54 -2.99
C ALA A 24 -2.29 -13.42 -2.40
N LYS A 25 -1.14 -13.45 -3.09
CA LYS A 25 0.14 -13.89 -2.51
C LYS A 25 0.85 -12.64 -1.96
N ILE A 26 1.09 -12.61 -0.67
CA ILE A 26 1.75 -11.49 -0.01
C ILE A 26 3.25 -11.57 -0.25
N THR A 27 3.84 -10.49 -0.74
CA THR A 27 5.29 -10.37 -0.96
C THR A 27 5.94 -9.59 0.17
N ASP A 28 5.30 -8.49 0.60
CA ASP A 28 5.77 -7.59 1.64
C ASP A 28 4.58 -6.88 2.30
N GLY A 29 4.81 -6.04 3.31
CA GLY A 29 3.76 -5.31 4.03
C GLY A 29 2.92 -4.34 3.18
N ASP A 30 3.36 -4.06 1.95
CA ASP A 30 2.67 -3.16 1.01
C ASP A 30 2.69 -3.64 -0.45
N THR A 31 3.03 -4.90 -0.66
CA THR A 31 3.12 -5.49 -2.00
C THR A 31 2.51 -6.89 -2.01
N ILE A 32 1.58 -7.11 -2.93
CA ILE A 32 0.91 -8.41 -3.15
C ILE A 32 0.99 -8.82 -4.62
N VAL A 33 0.69 -10.08 -4.91
CA VAL A 33 0.53 -10.60 -6.27
C VAL A 33 -0.83 -11.27 -6.39
N ILE A 34 -1.64 -10.84 -7.36
CA ILE A 34 -2.94 -11.44 -7.73
C ILE A 34 -2.85 -11.87 -9.20
N GLU A 35 -3.12 -13.14 -9.51
CA GLU A 35 -3.08 -13.68 -10.89
C GLU A 35 -1.79 -13.30 -11.65
N GLY A 36 -0.64 -13.31 -10.96
CA GLY A 36 0.65 -12.94 -11.53
C GLY A 36 0.91 -11.44 -11.65
N ILE A 37 -0.06 -10.59 -11.37
CA ILE A 37 0.08 -9.13 -11.38
C ILE A 37 0.64 -8.68 -10.04
N LYS A 38 1.83 -8.06 -10.04
CA LYS A 38 2.43 -7.49 -8.84
C LYS A 38 1.85 -6.10 -8.57
N ILE A 39 1.22 -5.95 -7.42
CA ILE A 39 0.51 -4.73 -7.00
C ILE A 39 1.26 -4.12 -5.82
N ARG A 40 1.68 -2.87 -5.96
CA ARG A 40 2.20 -2.03 -4.90
C ARG A 40 1.06 -1.16 -4.35
N PHE A 41 0.89 -1.13 -3.06
CA PHE A 41 -0.11 -0.31 -2.40
C PHE A 41 0.17 1.18 -2.61
N THR A 42 -0.86 1.92 -3.05
CA THR A 42 -0.80 3.37 -3.25
C THR A 42 -1.01 4.09 -1.94
N GLY A 43 -0.24 5.15 -1.69
CA GLY A 43 -0.44 6.05 -0.56
C GLY A 43 0.07 5.53 0.79
N SER A 44 0.61 4.33 0.85
CA SER A 44 1.23 3.76 2.06
C SER A 44 2.61 3.18 1.75
N ASP A 45 3.46 3.11 2.78
CA ASP A 45 4.81 2.56 2.71
C ASP A 45 5.10 1.74 3.97
N ALA A 46 5.33 0.44 3.81
CA ALA A 46 5.60 -0.47 4.91
C ALA A 46 7.09 -0.73 5.08
N PRO A 47 7.56 -1.06 6.29
CA PRO A 47 8.94 -1.49 6.50
C PRO A 47 9.21 -2.80 5.79
N GLU A 48 10.45 -2.96 5.31
CA GLU A 48 10.86 -4.07 4.47
C GLU A 48 11.01 -5.38 5.25
N SER A 49 10.28 -6.41 4.85
CA SER A 49 10.45 -7.76 5.41
C SER A 49 11.70 -8.45 4.87
N TYR A 50 12.08 -8.14 3.62
CA TYR A 50 13.30 -8.60 2.99
C TYR A 50 13.77 -7.64 1.90
N PHE A 51 14.94 -7.05 2.07
CA PHE A 51 15.55 -6.15 1.09
C PHE A 51 17.07 -6.35 1.06
N PHE A 52 17.61 -6.89 -0.06
CA PHE A 52 19.03 -7.22 -0.21
C PHE A 52 19.61 -8.03 0.96
N GLY A 53 18.90 -9.04 1.43
CA GLY A 53 19.33 -9.91 2.52
C GLY A 53 19.09 -9.36 3.93
N LYS A 54 18.46 -8.20 4.06
CA LYS A 54 18.17 -7.54 5.34
C LYS A 54 16.68 -7.42 5.60
N THR A 55 16.30 -7.44 6.87
CA THR A 55 14.96 -7.09 7.36
C THR A 55 15.04 -5.73 8.05
N GLN A 56 14.07 -4.87 7.83
CA GLN A 56 13.99 -3.62 8.59
C GLN A 56 13.57 -3.89 10.02
N THR A 57 14.31 -3.31 10.98
CA THR A 57 14.02 -3.37 12.41
C THR A 57 13.62 -2.00 12.94
N CYS A 58 12.89 -2.01 14.05
CA CYS A 58 12.42 -0.83 14.78
C CYS A 58 12.71 -1.04 16.26
N LEU A 59 12.70 0.03 17.05
CA LEU A 59 12.75 -0.05 18.51
C LEU A 59 11.33 0.10 19.06
N ASP A 60 11.01 -0.63 20.12
CA ASP A 60 9.76 -0.45 20.85
C ASP A 60 9.89 0.66 21.93
N ALA A 61 8.83 0.84 22.73
CA ALA A 61 8.81 1.85 23.81
C ALA A 61 9.84 1.61 24.90
N SER A 62 10.38 0.39 25.03
CA SER A 62 11.45 0.03 25.99
C SER A 62 12.85 0.18 25.38
N GLY A 63 12.94 0.46 24.07
CA GLY A 63 14.18 0.48 23.30
C GLY A 63 14.65 -0.91 22.86
N GLU A 64 13.79 -1.93 22.95
CA GLU A 64 14.08 -3.27 22.45
C GLU A 64 13.84 -3.35 20.94
N GLU A 65 14.79 -3.97 20.22
CA GLU A 65 14.71 -4.12 18.76
C GLU A 65 13.76 -5.25 18.37
N TRP A 66 12.94 -5.00 17.34
CA TRP A 66 12.02 -5.98 16.76
C TRP A 66 11.96 -5.87 15.23
N GLU A 67 11.65 -6.99 14.55
CA GLU A 67 11.58 -7.08 13.08
C GLU A 67 10.26 -6.49 12.56
N CYS A 68 10.15 -5.15 12.52
CA CYS A 68 8.92 -4.48 12.09
C CYS A 68 8.53 -4.78 10.64
N GLY A 69 9.50 -5.03 9.76
CA GLY A 69 9.22 -5.45 8.38
C GLY A 69 8.48 -6.77 8.31
N LYS A 70 8.91 -7.78 9.09
CA LYS A 70 8.20 -9.06 9.15
C LYS A 70 6.83 -8.93 9.83
N ALA A 71 6.74 -8.12 10.88
CA ALA A 71 5.48 -7.86 11.56
C ALA A 71 4.46 -7.17 10.65
N ALA A 72 4.88 -6.22 9.81
CA ALA A 72 4.02 -5.58 8.81
C ALA A 72 3.48 -6.59 7.80
N THR A 73 4.33 -7.47 7.28
CA THR A 73 3.91 -8.55 6.36
C THR A 73 2.92 -9.50 7.02
N GLU A 74 3.15 -9.86 8.29
CA GLU A 74 2.24 -10.72 9.05
C GLU A 74 0.90 -10.01 9.34
N LYS A 75 0.91 -8.72 9.66
CA LYS A 75 -0.31 -7.92 9.81
C LYS A 75 -1.15 -7.93 8.53
N LEU A 76 -0.53 -7.72 7.38
CA LEU A 76 -1.23 -7.78 6.10
C LEU A 76 -1.83 -9.17 5.85
N ARG A 77 -1.11 -10.25 6.22
CA ARG A 77 -1.61 -11.62 6.11
C ARG A 77 -2.86 -11.84 6.97
N GLN A 78 -2.87 -11.31 8.19
CA GLN A 78 -4.02 -11.39 9.09
C GLN A 78 -5.23 -10.60 8.55
N LEU A 79 -5.01 -9.42 7.98
CA LEU A 79 -6.07 -8.60 7.38
C LEU A 79 -6.70 -9.29 6.16
N ILE A 80 -5.89 -9.88 5.30
CA ILE A 80 -6.37 -10.62 4.12
C ILE A 80 -7.04 -11.94 4.52
N ASN A 81 -6.49 -12.63 5.52
CA ASN A 81 -7.04 -13.89 6.08
C ASN A 81 -7.56 -14.86 5.01
N ASN A 82 -6.77 -15.09 3.96
CA ASN A 82 -7.10 -15.95 2.83
C ASN A 82 -8.40 -15.58 2.09
N GLN A 83 -8.92 -14.38 2.22
CA GLN A 83 -10.09 -13.88 1.51
C GLN A 83 -9.70 -13.39 0.10
N ILE A 84 -10.71 -13.10 -0.72
CA ILE A 84 -10.52 -12.46 -2.03
C ILE A 84 -10.18 -10.99 -1.80
N VAL A 85 -9.13 -10.54 -2.49
CA VAL A 85 -8.71 -9.14 -2.51
C VAL A 85 -9.15 -8.53 -3.83
N ARG A 86 -9.68 -7.31 -3.77
CA ARG A 86 -10.00 -6.46 -4.91
C ARG A 86 -9.11 -5.22 -4.85
N CYS A 87 -8.37 -4.95 -5.92
CA CYS A 87 -7.54 -3.76 -6.04
C CYS A 87 -7.96 -2.94 -7.26
N SER A 88 -8.06 -1.61 -7.10
CA SER A 88 -8.12 -0.69 -8.23
C SER A 88 -6.78 -0.69 -8.97
N ASP A 89 -6.81 -0.38 -10.27
CA ASP A 89 -5.60 -0.12 -11.05
C ASP A 89 -5.40 1.40 -11.15
N GLU A 90 -4.48 1.93 -10.37
CA GLU A 90 -4.10 3.37 -10.32
C GLU A 90 -2.95 3.68 -11.30
N GLY A 91 -2.60 2.75 -12.19
CA GLY A 91 -1.49 2.87 -13.11
C GLY A 91 -0.25 2.09 -12.69
N LYS A 92 0.92 2.48 -13.21
CA LYS A 92 2.17 1.75 -12.96
C LYS A 92 3.25 2.66 -12.39
N ASP A 93 4.06 2.09 -11.51
CA ASP A 93 5.27 2.76 -11.07
C ASP A 93 6.42 2.62 -12.09
N ARG A 94 7.54 3.27 -11.83
CA ARG A 94 8.74 3.23 -12.68
C ARG A 94 9.38 1.85 -12.82
N TYR A 95 8.99 0.90 -12.00
CA TYR A 95 9.47 -0.50 -12.01
C TYR A 95 8.47 -1.44 -12.68
N GLY A 96 7.37 -0.91 -13.24
CA GLY A 96 6.32 -1.68 -13.91
C GLY A 96 5.34 -2.40 -12.98
N ARG A 97 5.40 -2.16 -11.66
CA ARG A 97 4.39 -2.68 -10.73
C ARG A 97 3.10 -1.90 -10.90
N THR A 98 1.96 -2.56 -10.85
CA THR A 98 0.67 -1.88 -10.77
C THR A 98 0.56 -1.17 -9.43
N LEU A 99 0.20 0.09 -9.44
CA LEU A 99 -0.20 0.83 -8.25
C LEU A 99 -1.68 0.56 -7.98
N GLY A 100 -2.09 0.34 -6.74
CA GLY A 100 -3.49 0.05 -6.45
C GLY A 100 -3.89 0.28 -5.01
N ILE A 101 -5.19 0.55 -4.84
CA ILE A 101 -5.85 0.58 -3.54
C ILE A 101 -6.59 -0.74 -3.40
N CYS A 102 -6.32 -1.47 -2.32
CA CYS A 102 -6.75 -2.85 -2.18
C CYS A 102 -7.70 -3.05 -0.99
N TYR A 103 -8.70 -3.90 -1.19
CA TYR A 103 -9.78 -4.14 -0.26
C TYR A 103 -10.03 -5.63 -0.04
N VAL A 104 -10.46 -5.97 1.18
CA VAL A 104 -11.14 -7.23 1.49
C VAL A 104 -12.56 -6.88 1.92
N GLY A 105 -13.56 -7.19 1.07
CA GLY A 105 -14.88 -6.61 1.23
C GLY A 105 -14.82 -5.09 1.17
N GLU A 106 -15.28 -4.42 2.23
CA GLU A 106 -15.22 -2.96 2.37
C GLU A 106 -13.98 -2.47 3.15
N LEU A 107 -13.14 -3.39 3.65
CA LEU A 107 -11.96 -3.05 4.45
C LEU A 107 -10.84 -2.57 3.54
N ASP A 108 -10.45 -1.29 3.63
CA ASP A 108 -9.26 -0.73 2.98
C ASP A 108 -8.00 -1.24 3.69
N LEU A 109 -7.22 -2.08 2.98
CA LEU A 109 -6.03 -2.73 3.55
C LEU A 109 -4.95 -1.72 3.91
N GLN A 110 -4.75 -0.68 3.09
CA GLN A 110 -3.76 0.35 3.35
C GLN A 110 -4.14 1.19 4.58
N ALA A 111 -5.40 1.59 4.68
CA ALA A 111 -5.91 2.31 5.85
C ALA A 111 -5.65 1.54 7.14
N GLU A 112 -5.95 0.25 7.17
CA GLU A 112 -5.72 -0.60 8.35
C GLU A 112 -4.25 -0.83 8.66
N MET A 113 -3.39 -0.96 7.63
CA MET A 113 -1.93 -1.04 7.80
C MET A 113 -1.38 0.23 8.43
N VAL A 114 -1.79 1.41 7.95
CA VAL A 114 -1.36 2.71 8.49
C VAL A 114 -1.92 2.93 9.90
N LYS A 115 -3.21 2.69 10.11
CA LYS A 115 -3.87 2.84 11.41
C LYS A 115 -3.29 1.96 12.51
N SER A 116 -2.82 0.76 12.14
CA SER A 116 -2.14 -0.15 13.07
C SER A 116 -0.67 0.20 13.32
N GLY A 117 -0.12 1.22 12.63
CA GLY A 117 1.28 1.59 12.71
C GLY A 117 2.23 0.57 12.05
N MET A 118 1.72 -0.27 11.15
CA MET A 118 2.51 -1.25 10.38
C MET A 118 2.86 -0.77 8.98
N ALA A 119 2.43 0.45 8.63
CA ALA A 119 2.88 1.23 7.49
C ALA A 119 2.81 2.72 7.84
N VAL A 120 3.51 3.54 7.08
CA VAL A 120 3.39 5.01 7.14
C VAL A 120 2.55 5.49 5.96
N ALA A 121 1.83 6.61 6.13
CA ALA A 121 1.20 7.30 5.01
C ALA A 121 2.30 7.91 4.13
N TYR A 122 2.25 7.66 2.83
CA TYR A 122 3.26 8.14 1.89
C TYR A 122 2.90 9.55 1.39
N LEU A 123 2.94 10.52 2.29
CA LEU A 123 2.44 11.90 2.12
C LEU A 123 3.10 12.65 0.95
N ARG A 124 4.23 12.16 0.45
CA ARG A 124 4.88 12.71 -0.74
C ARG A 124 4.02 12.58 -2.01
N TYR A 125 3.15 11.55 -2.06
CA TYR A 125 2.35 11.22 -3.23
C TYR A 125 0.85 11.28 -3.00
N SER A 126 0.38 11.16 -1.75
CA SER A 126 -1.05 11.15 -1.41
C SER A 126 -1.26 11.47 0.06
N ASP A 127 -2.24 12.30 0.37
CA ASP A 127 -2.71 12.60 1.72
C ASP A 127 -3.80 11.63 2.23
N ARG A 128 -4.16 10.64 1.40
CA ARG A 128 -5.29 9.73 1.61
C ARG A 128 -5.33 9.08 3.00
N TYR A 129 -4.17 8.75 3.57
CA TYR A 129 -4.06 8.04 4.86
C TYR A 129 -3.42 8.90 5.96
N GLU A 130 -3.42 10.21 5.80
CA GLU A 130 -2.85 11.12 6.79
C GLU A 130 -3.57 11.04 8.13
N GLN A 131 -4.91 10.92 8.12
CA GLN A 131 -5.71 10.82 9.34
C GLN A 131 -5.40 9.51 10.08
N GLU A 132 -5.33 8.38 9.38
CA GLU A 132 -4.98 7.06 9.94
C GLU A 132 -3.59 7.10 10.58
N GLN A 133 -2.63 7.78 9.95
CA GLN A 133 -1.30 7.96 10.51
C GLN A 133 -1.31 8.83 11.77
N ASN A 134 -2.06 9.92 11.78
CA ASN A 134 -2.19 10.76 12.95
C ASN A 134 -2.82 10.01 14.13
N ASP A 135 -3.83 9.19 13.86
CA ASP A 135 -4.44 8.31 14.86
C ASP A 135 -3.44 7.26 15.39
N ALA A 136 -2.64 6.65 14.50
CA ALA A 136 -1.60 5.70 14.88
C ALA A 136 -0.52 6.36 15.77
N LYS A 137 -0.07 7.56 15.42
CA LYS A 137 0.88 8.37 16.23
C LYS A 137 0.31 8.69 17.61
N GLN A 138 -0.92 9.16 17.67
CA GLN A 138 -1.58 9.52 18.92
C GLN A 138 -1.70 8.31 19.87
N LYS A 139 -2.01 7.13 19.31
CA LYS A 139 -2.16 5.87 20.04
C LYS A 139 -0.83 5.17 20.30
N ARG A 140 0.28 5.67 19.75
CA ARG A 140 1.60 5.01 19.76
C ARG A 140 1.51 3.57 19.23
N ALA A 141 0.76 3.37 18.14
CA ALA A 141 0.52 2.06 17.56
C ALA A 141 1.71 1.56 16.74
N GLY A 142 2.02 0.27 16.83
CA GLY A 142 3.05 -0.38 16.04
C GLY A 142 4.42 0.33 16.11
N MET A 143 4.99 0.72 14.97
CA MET A 143 6.26 1.45 14.89
C MET A 143 6.26 2.76 15.66
N TRP A 144 5.10 3.42 15.83
CA TRP A 144 4.97 4.67 16.58
C TRP A 144 5.09 4.51 18.10
N SER A 145 5.21 3.27 18.60
CA SER A 145 5.45 3.02 20.03
C SER A 145 6.87 3.39 20.47
N GLY A 146 7.83 3.36 19.57
CA GLY A 146 9.24 3.68 19.84
C GLY A 146 9.88 4.43 18.68
N GLU A 147 11.08 4.02 18.28
CA GLU A 147 11.85 4.67 17.22
C GLU A 147 11.95 3.78 15.99
N PHE A 148 11.87 4.37 14.82
CA PHE A 148 12.09 3.69 13.55
C PHE A 148 12.59 4.66 12.48
N GLN A 149 13.23 4.10 11.47
CA GLN A 149 13.58 4.84 10.27
C GLN A 149 12.46 4.71 9.24
N GLU A 150 12.09 5.81 8.59
CA GLU A 150 11.10 5.79 7.51
C GLU A 150 11.50 4.76 6.44
N PRO A 151 10.57 3.89 5.95
CA PRO A 151 10.92 2.79 5.04
C PRO A 151 11.65 3.24 3.77
N GLU A 152 11.25 4.37 3.16
CA GLU A 152 11.94 4.93 2.00
C GLU A 152 13.40 5.31 2.32
N THR A 153 13.65 5.91 3.46
CA THR A 153 14.99 6.29 3.91
C THR A 153 15.84 5.05 4.20
N TRP A 154 15.26 4.09 4.90
CA TRP A 154 15.91 2.83 5.20
C TRP A 154 16.33 2.08 3.90
N ARG A 155 15.44 1.96 2.90
CA ARG A 155 15.77 1.36 1.60
C ARG A 155 16.91 2.09 0.88
N ARG A 156 16.92 3.42 0.93
CA ARG A 156 17.97 4.22 0.29
C ARG A 156 19.34 3.92 0.89
N GLU A 157 19.43 3.74 2.20
CA GLU A 157 20.69 3.49 2.93
C GLU A 157 21.13 2.02 2.88
N ASN A 158 20.21 1.09 2.65
CA ASN A 158 20.49 -0.35 2.60
C ASN A 158 20.54 -0.94 1.20
N ARG A 159 20.57 -0.11 0.16
CA ARG A 159 20.68 -0.52 -1.23
C ARG A 159 22.16 -0.71 -1.61
N ASN A 160 22.78 -1.79 -1.20
CA ASN A 160 24.14 -2.18 -1.64
C ASN A 160 24.11 -3.56 -2.26
#